data_f192038300bafe156d9a9b74dc23a6ed
#
_entry.id   f192038300bafe156d9a9b74dc23a6ed
#
_cell.length_a   1.000
_cell.length_b   1.000
_cell.length_c   1.000
_cell.angle_alpha   90.00
_cell.angle_beta   90.00
_cell.angle_gamma   90.00
#
_symmetry.space_group_name_H-M   'P 1'
#
loop_
_entity.id
_entity.type
_entity.pdbx_description
1 polymer ?
#
loop_
_entity_poly.entity_id
_entity_poly.type
_entity_poly.pdbx_seq_one_letter_code
_entity_poly.pdbx_strand_id
1 'polypeptide(L)'
;GGFELALAGHFRVATESAEIALPEIMLGLLPGAGGTQRLPRLIGHSRAMDFILTGRAVGAQEALGMGLANRVVADGEALTEALELADLLSRFPQNCLRSDRLSACEQWGLTLEDALANEFRCGMEVIESRETVIGATRFAAGKGRHGDFGDI
;
A
#
# COMPACT_ATOMS: atom_id res chain seq x y z
N GLY A 1 -5.81 13.00 12.77
CA GLY A 1 -5.10 11.85 13.39
C GLY A 1 -5.44 10.50 12.77
N GLY A 2 -6.72 10.09 12.72
CA GLY A 2 -7.10 8.76 12.22
C GLY A 2 -6.73 8.53 10.76
N PHE A 3 -6.96 9.51 9.90
CA PHE A 3 -6.56 9.41 8.50
C PHE A 3 -5.03 9.37 8.33
N GLU A 4 -4.27 10.13 9.10
CA GLU A 4 -2.81 10.10 9.07
C GLU A 4 -2.25 8.75 9.51
N LEU A 5 -2.92 8.08 10.47
CA LEU A 5 -2.59 6.69 10.84
C LEU A 5 -2.86 5.74 9.67
N ALA A 6 -4.00 5.88 8.97
CA ALA A 6 -4.31 5.08 7.79
C ALA A 6 -3.29 5.27 6.65
N LEU A 7 -2.72 6.48 6.49
CA LEU A 7 -1.65 6.76 5.53
C LEU A 7 -0.34 6.01 5.82
N ALA A 8 -0.13 5.51 7.04
CA ALA A 8 1.02 4.69 7.39
C ALA A 8 0.87 3.23 6.92
N GLY A 9 -0.35 2.78 6.63
CA GLY A 9 -0.62 1.47 6.06
C GLY A 9 -0.29 1.40 4.57
N HIS A 10 0.05 0.20 4.09
CA HIS A 10 0.28 -0.03 2.65
C HIS A 10 -1.03 -0.12 1.87
N PHE A 11 -2.05 -0.70 2.49
CA PHE A 11 -3.39 -0.81 1.91
C PHE A 11 -4.40 -0.04 2.74
N ARG A 12 -5.38 0.54 2.07
CA ARG A 12 -6.49 1.27 2.68
C ARG A 12 -7.79 0.79 2.06
N VAL A 13 -8.66 0.27 2.90
CA VAL A 13 -10.02 -0.13 2.54
C VAL A 13 -10.97 0.92 3.10
N ALA A 14 -11.78 1.51 2.25
CA ALA A 14 -12.79 2.49 2.64
C ALA A 14 -14.19 1.88 2.49
N THR A 15 -15.12 2.30 3.33
CA THR A 15 -16.55 2.04 3.11
C THR A 15 -17.12 3.03 2.12
N GLU A 16 -18.25 2.71 1.47
CA GLU A 16 -18.91 3.59 0.50
C GLU A 16 -19.28 4.96 1.09
N SER A 17 -19.66 5.00 2.35
CA SER A 17 -20.00 6.23 3.07
C SER A 17 -18.80 6.98 3.65
N ALA A 18 -17.55 6.50 3.46
CA ALA A 18 -16.38 7.12 4.05
C ALA A 18 -16.14 8.53 3.52
N GLU A 19 -15.90 9.46 4.43
CA GLU A 19 -15.40 10.81 4.15
C GLU A 19 -13.98 10.94 4.72
N ILE A 20 -13.07 11.40 3.89
CA ILE A 20 -11.63 11.49 4.18
C ILE A 20 -11.21 12.94 4.05
N ALA A 21 -10.60 13.51 5.07
CA ALA A 21 -10.13 14.90 5.06
C ALA A 21 -8.86 15.11 5.90
N LEU A 22 -8.15 16.20 5.61
CA LEU A 22 -7.12 16.82 6.44
C LEU A 22 -7.54 18.26 6.76
N PRO A 23 -8.46 18.46 7.71
CA PRO A 23 -9.07 19.78 7.97
C PRO A 23 -8.18 20.70 8.84
N GLU A 24 -6.96 20.32 9.14
CA GLU A 24 -6.04 21.02 10.05
C GLU A 24 -5.81 22.48 9.64
N ILE A 25 -5.80 22.78 8.33
CA ILE A 25 -5.64 24.16 7.82
C ILE A 25 -6.75 25.09 8.35
N MET A 26 -7.95 24.60 8.55
CA MET A 26 -9.08 25.37 9.08
C MET A 26 -8.85 25.79 10.54
N LEU A 27 -7.97 25.08 11.24
CA LEU A 27 -7.60 25.34 12.64
C LEU A 27 -6.25 26.06 12.77
N GLY A 28 -5.61 26.40 11.64
CA GLY A 28 -4.25 26.96 11.64
C GLY A 28 -3.18 25.96 12.10
N LEU A 29 -3.44 24.66 11.94
CA LEU A 29 -2.55 23.58 12.33
C LEU A 29 -1.95 22.89 11.09
N LEU A 30 -0.80 22.27 11.29
CA LEU A 30 -0.21 21.35 10.31
C LEU A 30 -0.68 19.93 10.61
N PRO A 31 -1.04 19.09 9.61
CA PRO A 31 -1.25 17.66 9.81
C PRO A 31 0.11 16.98 10.10
N GLY A 32 0.46 16.93 11.39
CA GLY A 32 1.81 16.65 11.90
C GLY A 32 2.11 15.17 12.16
N ALA A 33 1.13 14.28 11.98
CA ALA A 33 1.34 12.83 12.15
C ALA A 33 1.71 12.11 10.85
N GLY A 34 2.22 12.85 9.86
CA GLY A 34 2.74 12.35 8.60
C GLY A 34 1.87 12.65 7.37
N GLY A 35 0.79 13.42 7.52
CA GLY A 35 -0.11 13.78 6.43
C GLY A 35 0.61 14.48 5.29
N THR A 36 1.37 15.54 5.59
CA THR A 36 2.14 16.29 4.59
C THR A 36 3.27 15.49 3.92
N GLN A 37 3.72 14.40 4.55
CA GLN A 37 4.82 13.58 4.04
C GLN A 37 4.33 12.36 3.25
N ARG A 38 3.30 11.68 3.75
CA ARG A 38 2.80 10.44 3.14
C ARG A 38 1.81 10.70 2.01
N LEU A 39 0.91 11.67 2.18
CA LEU A 39 -0.14 11.92 1.19
C LEU A 39 0.43 12.25 -0.21
N PRO A 40 1.40 13.18 -0.37
CA PRO A 40 1.97 13.48 -1.68
C PRO A 40 2.66 12.27 -2.36
N ARG A 41 3.23 11.36 -1.56
CA ARG A 41 3.84 10.13 -2.07
C ARG A 41 2.83 9.12 -2.58
N LEU A 42 1.61 9.14 -2.03
CA LEU A 42 0.53 8.22 -2.41
C LEU A 42 -0.27 8.68 -3.62
N ILE A 43 -0.66 9.97 -3.67
CA ILE A 43 -1.61 10.48 -4.68
C ILE A 43 -1.00 11.54 -5.60
N GLY A 44 0.27 11.85 -5.44
CA GLY A 44 0.96 12.90 -6.18
C GLY A 44 0.77 14.29 -5.58
N HIS A 45 1.72 15.18 -5.89
CA HIS A 45 1.83 16.49 -5.24
C HIS A 45 0.59 17.36 -5.41
N SER A 46 0.09 17.50 -6.64
CA SER A 46 -1.04 18.41 -6.93
C SER A 46 -2.32 18.03 -6.20
N ARG A 47 -2.69 16.73 -6.20
CA ARG A 47 -3.87 16.24 -5.46
C ARG A 47 -3.69 16.39 -3.96
N ALA A 48 -2.48 16.13 -3.46
CA ALA A 48 -2.20 16.31 -2.04
C ALA A 48 -2.29 17.77 -1.61
N MET A 49 -1.85 18.72 -2.44
CA MET A 49 -1.99 20.15 -2.16
C MET A 49 -3.46 20.59 -2.11
N ASP A 50 -4.30 20.05 -2.98
CA ASP A 50 -5.74 20.30 -2.92
C ASP A 50 -6.33 19.85 -1.57
N PHE A 51 -5.97 18.69 -1.06
CA PHE A 51 -6.37 18.21 0.27
C PHE A 51 -5.85 19.10 1.41
N ILE A 52 -4.54 19.32 1.42
CA ILE A 52 -3.84 19.96 2.54
C ILE A 52 -4.20 21.44 2.65
N LEU A 53 -4.27 22.15 1.52
CA LEU A 53 -4.46 23.60 1.50
C LEU A 53 -5.92 24.02 1.54
N THR A 54 -6.86 23.14 1.14
CA THR A 54 -8.29 23.46 1.21
C THR A 54 -8.97 22.81 2.40
N GLY A 55 -8.41 21.75 2.97
CA GLY A 55 -9.02 20.99 4.06
C GLY A 55 -10.31 20.27 3.64
N ARG A 56 -10.61 20.21 2.32
CA ARG A 56 -11.84 19.61 1.83
C ARG A 56 -11.91 18.11 2.12
N ALA A 57 -13.11 17.62 2.29
CA ALA A 57 -13.36 16.18 2.34
C ALA A 57 -13.48 15.58 0.92
N VAL A 58 -13.11 14.32 0.81
CA VAL A 58 -13.35 13.49 -0.38
C VAL A 58 -14.10 12.23 0.02
N GLY A 59 -15.04 11.80 -0.82
CA GLY A 59 -15.74 10.55 -0.64
C GLY A 59 -14.93 9.34 -1.13
N ALA A 60 -15.42 8.15 -0.80
CA ALA A 60 -14.75 6.88 -1.08
C ALA A 60 -14.40 6.68 -2.57
N GLN A 61 -15.28 7.02 -3.49
CA GLN A 61 -15.08 6.83 -4.93
C GLN A 61 -14.00 7.77 -5.48
N GLU A 62 -13.96 9.02 -5.01
CA GLU A 62 -12.89 9.95 -5.37
C GLU A 62 -11.55 9.47 -4.81
N ALA A 63 -11.54 8.97 -3.57
CA ALA A 63 -10.36 8.38 -2.95
C ALA A 63 -9.84 7.16 -3.71
N LEU A 64 -10.72 6.30 -4.20
CA LEU A 64 -10.37 5.17 -5.06
C LEU A 64 -9.79 5.65 -6.40
N GLY A 65 -10.44 6.60 -7.05
CA GLY A 65 -10.00 7.15 -8.36
C GLY A 65 -8.65 7.86 -8.32
N MET A 66 -8.23 8.39 -7.18
CA MET A 66 -6.92 9.00 -7.02
C MET A 66 -5.85 8.06 -6.43
N GLY A 67 -6.18 6.81 -6.12
CA GLY A 67 -5.27 5.85 -5.53
C GLY A 67 -5.04 6.03 -4.01
N LEU A 68 -5.87 6.83 -3.35
CA LEU A 68 -5.82 7.00 -1.90
C LEU A 68 -6.43 5.78 -1.19
N ALA A 69 -7.58 5.29 -1.63
CA ALA A 69 -8.12 4.00 -1.25
C ALA A 69 -7.73 2.92 -2.28
N ASN A 70 -7.42 1.73 -1.81
CA ASN A 70 -7.13 0.58 -2.66
C ASN A 70 -8.41 -0.20 -3.00
N ARG A 71 -9.38 -0.18 -2.10
CA ARG A 71 -10.69 -0.84 -2.24
C ARG A 71 -11.78 0.00 -1.60
N VAL A 72 -12.98 -0.10 -2.16
CA VAL A 72 -14.20 0.46 -1.57
C VAL A 72 -15.22 -0.66 -1.43
N VAL A 73 -15.79 -0.78 -0.26
CA VAL A 73 -16.74 -1.84 0.11
C VAL A 73 -17.97 -1.26 0.78
N ALA A 74 -19.01 -2.07 0.91
CA ALA A 74 -20.23 -1.67 1.62
C ALA A 74 -19.93 -1.28 3.08
N ASP A 75 -20.80 -0.46 3.66
CA ASP A 75 -20.67 -0.02 5.04
C ASP A 75 -20.68 -1.23 6.00
N GLY A 76 -19.72 -1.22 6.91
CA GLY A 76 -19.49 -2.31 7.85
C GLY A 76 -18.52 -3.39 7.38
N GLU A 77 -18.19 -3.48 6.09
CA GLU A 77 -17.39 -4.58 5.52
C GLU A 77 -15.87 -4.28 5.45
N ALA A 78 -15.43 -3.08 5.80
CA ALA A 78 -14.02 -2.69 5.64
C ALA A 78 -13.05 -3.59 6.43
N LEU A 79 -13.43 -4.03 7.63
CA LEU A 79 -12.60 -4.93 8.43
C LEU A 79 -12.54 -6.34 7.81
N THR A 80 -13.67 -6.86 7.36
CA THR A 80 -13.76 -8.17 6.69
C THR A 80 -12.85 -8.21 5.47
N GLU A 81 -12.99 -7.23 4.58
CA GLU A 81 -12.16 -7.11 3.37
C GLU A 81 -10.67 -6.95 3.70
N ALA A 82 -10.33 -6.18 4.72
CA ALA A 82 -8.94 -6.01 5.15
C ALA A 82 -8.35 -7.32 5.69
N LEU A 83 -9.14 -8.11 6.43
CA LEU A 83 -8.72 -9.42 6.94
C LEU A 83 -8.57 -10.45 5.81
N GLU A 84 -9.46 -10.46 4.83
CA GLU A 84 -9.36 -11.31 3.63
C GLU A 84 -8.09 -10.98 2.82
N LEU A 85 -7.78 -9.68 2.66
CA LEU A 85 -6.53 -9.27 2.03
C LEU A 85 -5.31 -9.72 2.83
N ALA A 86 -5.34 -9.59 4.15
CA ALA A 86 -4.26 -10.03 5.01
C ALA A 86 -4.05 -11.56 4.95
N ASP A 87 -5.14 -12.33 4.94
CA ASP A 87 -5.11 -13.78 4.77
C ASP A 87 -4.52 -14.16 3.41
N LEU A 88 -4.94 -13.51 2.33
CA LEU A 88 -4.35 -13.70 0.99
C LEU A 88 -2.84 -13.46 1.02
N LEU A 89 -2.38 -12.34 1.58
CA LEU A 89 -0.95 -12.01 1.67
C LEU A 89 -0.17 -13.02 2.51
N SER A 90 -0.80 -13.63 3.52
CA SER A 90 -0.15 -14.62 4.38
C SER A 90 0.19 -15.93 3.65
N ARG A 91 -0.48 -16.21 2.53
CA ARG A 91 -0.28 -17.43 1.72
C ARG A 91 0.87 -17.32 0.74
N PHE A 92 1.32 -16.11 0.39
CA PHE A 92 2.45 -15.92 -0.53
C PHE A 92 3.78 -16.28 0.13
N PRO A 93 4.85 -16.55 -0.66
CA PRO A 93 6.20 -16.76 -0.14
C PRO A 93 6.65 -15.58 0.70
N GLN A 94 6.87 -15.79 2.00
CA GLN A 94 7.00 -14.70 2.96
C GLN A 94 8.35 -13.96 2.89
N ASN A 95 9.44 -14.65 2.53
CA ASN A 95 10.72 -13.96 2.33
C ASN A 95 10.64 -13.04 1.12
N CYS A 96 10.05 -13.51 0.01
CA CYS A 96 9.84 -12.72 -1.19
C CYS A 96 8.96 -11.49 -0.89
N LEU A 97 7.75 -11.70 -0.35
CA LEU A 97 6.80 -10.63 -0.04
C LEU A 97 7.39 -9.55 0.88
N ARG A 98 8.13 -9.95 1.90
CA ARG A 98 8.77 -9.01 2.84
C ARG A 98 9.93 -8.26 2.21
N SER A 99 10.70 -8.94 1.37
CA SER A 99 11.82 -8.35 0.64
C SER A 99 11.33 -7.31 -0.37
N ASP A 100 10.31 -7.63 -1.15
CA ASP A 100 9.68 -6.72 -2.11
C ASP A 100 9.15 -5.45 -1.39
N ARG A 101 8.42 -5.67 -0.28
CA ARG A 101 7.91 -4.56 0.54
C ARG A 101 9.04 -3.69 1.08
N LEU A 102 10.11 -4.30 1.58
CA LEU A 102 11.24 -3.58 2.17
C LEU A 102 11.94 -2.74 1.10
N SER A 103 12.30 -3.35 -0.03
CA SER A 103 12.92 -2.66 -1.17
C SER A 103 12.07 -1.48 -1.65
N ALA A 104 10.76 -1.68 -1.83
CA ALA A 104 9.85 -0.63 -2.24
C ALA A 104 9.72 0.52 -1.23
N CYS A 105 9.86 0.25 0.08
CA CYS A 105 9.80 1.29 1.12
C CYS A 105 11.12 2.06 1.26
N GLU A 106 12.25 1.39 1.14
CA GLU A 106 13.57 2.00 1.36
C GLU A 106 13.98 2.97 0.25
N GLN A 107 13.45 2.81 -0.97
CA GLN A 107 13.81 3.63 -2.12
C GLN A 107 13.66 5.15 -1.88
N TRP A 108 12.73 5.56 -1.01
CA TRP A 108 12.43 6.98 -0.80
C TRP A 108 13.57 7.78 -0.16
N GLY A 109 14.53 7.12 0.44
CA GLY A 109 15.71 7.74 1.05
C GLY A 109 17.00 7.56 0.23
N LEU A 110 16.94 6.92 -0.93
CA LEU A 110 18.09 6.52 -1.72
C LEU A 110 18.13 7.27 -3.07
N THR A 111 19.31 7.36 -3.68
CA THR A 111 19.43 7.66 -5.10
C THR A 111 18.86 6.50 -5.91
N LEU A 112 18.49 6.72 -7.18
CA LEU A 112 18.01 5.62 -8.03
C LEU A 112 19.04 4.50 -8.17
N GLU A 113 20.32 4.85 -8.29
CA GLU A 113 21.43 3.88 -8.39
C GLU A 113 21.52 3.01 -7.12
N ASP A 114 21.50 3.64 -5.95
CA ASP A 114 21.53 2.93 -4.67
C ASP A 114 20.27 2.10 -4.46
N ALA A 115 19.09 2.61 -4.87
CA ALA A 115 17.83 1.88 -4.77
C ALA A 115 17.85 0.61 -5.64
N LEU A 116 18.36 0.67 -6.88
CA LEU A 116 18.52 -0.49 -7.75
C LEU A 116 19.53 -1.49 -7.20
N ALA A 117 20.62 -1.02 -6.61
CA ALA A 117 21.60 -1.89 -5.92
C ALA A 117 20.96 -2.60 -4.71
N ASN A 118 20.15 -1.87 -3.93
CA ASN A 118 19.40 -2.42 -2.80
C ASN A 118 18.36 -3.46 -3.26
N GLU A 119 17.62 -3.18 -4.34
CA GLU A 119 16.66 -4.12 -4.94
C GLU A 119 17.35 -5.43 -5.34
N PHE A 120 18.51 -5.34 -6.01
CA PHE A 120 19.32 -6.51 -6.38
C PHE A 120 19.73 -7.31 -5.14
N ARG A 121 20.21 -6.66 -4.09
CA ARG A 121 20.58 -7.31 -2.83
C ARG A 121 19.39 -8.05 -2.21
N CYS A 122 18.23 -7.38 -2.11
CA CYS A 122 16.99 -7.98 -1.61
C CYS A 122 16.56 -9.20 -2.44
N GLY A 123 16.68 -9.11 -3.77
CA GLY A 123 16.39 -10.24 -4.68
C GLY A 123 17.33 -11.42 -4.47
N MET A 124 18.62 -11.17 -4.24
CA MET A 124 19.58 -12.24 -3.97
C MET A 124 19.29 -12.97 -2.66
N GLU A 125 18.87 -12.27 -1.60
CA GLU A 125 18.46 -12.88 -0.33
C GLU A 125 17.26 -13.82 -0.53
N VAL A 126 16.29 -13.44 -1.39
CA VAL A 126 15.15 -14.30 -1.74
C VAL A 126 15.60 -15.55 -2.50
N ILE A 127 16.54 -15.42 -3.44
CA ILE A 127 17.09 -16.57 -4.18
C ILE A 127 17.80 -17.53 -3.20
N GLU A 128 18.61 -17.02 -2.28
CA GLU A 128 19.32 -17.80 -1.27
C GLU A 128 18.35 -18.54 -0.31
N SER A 129 17.18 -17.98 -0.02
CA SER A 129 16.13 -18.64 0.78
C SER A 129 15.51 -19.87 0.11
N ARG A 130 15.75 -20.07 -1.18
CA ARG A 130 15.16 -21.12 -2.03
C ARG A 130 13.67 -20.99 -2.31
N GLU A 131 12.98 -19.96 -1.87
CA GLU A 131 11.57 -19.73 -2.21
C GLU A 131 11.36 -19.64 -3.72
N THR A 132 12.32 -19.04 -4.44
CA THR A 132 12.30 -18.98 -5.93
C THR A 132 12.22 -20.36 -6.57
N VAL A 133 12.96 -21.35 -6.06
CA VAL A 133 12.96 -22.71 -6.58
C VAL A 133 11.61 -23.38 -6.31
N ILE A 134 11.08 -23.20 -5.11
CA ILE A 134 9.77 -23.75 -4.71
C ILE A 134 8.66 -23.12 -5.58
N GLY A 135 8.67 -21.80 -5.75
CA GLY A 135 7.72 -21.07 -6.58
C GLY A 135 7.77 -21.49 -8.06
N ALA A 136 8.98 -21.56 -8.63
CA ALA A 136 9.18 -22.02 -10.01
C ALA A 136 8.68 -23.47 -10.23
N THR A 137 8.90 -24.34 -9.25
CA THR A 137 8.42 -25.74 -9.33
C THR A 137 6.89 -25.81 -9.29
N ARG A 138 6.25 -25.04 -8.41
CA ARG A 138 4.77 -24.93 -8.37
C ARG A 138 4.22 -24.39 -9.68
N PHE A 139 4.80 -23.33 -10.21
CA PHE A 139 4.37 -22.72 -11.48
C PHE A 139 4.54 -23.67 -12.66
N ALA A 140 5.64 -24.43 -12.72
CA ALA A 140 5.87 -25.46 -13.72
C ALA A 140 4.82 -26.59 -13.63
N ALA A 141 4.36 -26.92 -12.41
CA ALA A 141 3.28 -27.87 -12.17
C ALA A 141 1.86 -27.30 -12.44
N GLY A 142 1.75 -26.06 -12.93
CA GLY A 142 0.49 -25.42 -13.30
C GLY A 142 -0.19 -24.60 -12.21
N LYS A 143 0.38 -24.51 -11.01
CA LYS A 143 -0.19 -23.74 -9.89
C LYS A 143 0.14 -22.25 -10.01
N GLY A 144 -0.79 -21.38 -9.59
CA GLY A 144 -0.62 -19.93 -9.66
C GLY A 144 -0.67 -19.34 -11.06
N ARG A 145 -1.06 -20.12 -12.09
CA ARG A 145 -1.22 -19.62 -13.46
C ARG A 145 -2.52 -18.82 -13.59
N HIS A 146 -2.49 -17.81 -14.46
CA HIS A 146 -3.67 -16.99 -14.80
C HIS A 146 -4.32 -16.26 -13.61
N GLY A 147 -3.57 -16.00 -12.52
CA GLY A 147 -4.08 -15.31 -11.35
C GLY A 147 -4.91 -16.19 -10.40
N ASP A 148 -4.82 -17.50 -10.55
CA ASP A 148 -5.37 -18.44 -9.56
C ASP A 148 -4.38 -18.61 -8.41
N PHE A 149 -4.72 -18.04 -7.25
CA PHE A 149 -3.91 -18.08 -6.04
C PHE A 149 -4.44 -19.05 -4.98
N GLY A 150 -5.46 -19.86 -5.30
CA GLY A 150 -6.08 -20.80 -4.36
C GLY A 150 -5.13 -21.91 -3.86
N ASP A 151 -4.09 -22.21 -4.63
CA ASP A 151 -3.18 -23.33 -4.44
C ASP A 151 -1.71 -22.90 -4.18
N ILE A 152 -1.49 -21.65 -3.77
CA ILE A 152 -0.14 -21.11 -3.51
C ILE A 152 0.30 -21.36 -2.07
#